data_c79a73aef5eed8b36680196312d55cb2
#
_entry.id   c79a73aef5eed8b36680196312d55cb2
#
_cell.length_a   1.000
_cell.length_b   1.000
_cell.length_c   1.000
_cell.angle_alpha   90.00
_cell.angle_beta   90.00
_cell.angle_gamma   90.00
#
_symmetry.space_group_name_H-M   'P 1'
#
loop_
_entity.id
_entity.type
_entity.pdbx_description
1 polymer ?
#
loop_
_entity_poly.entity_id
_entity_poly.type
_entity_poly.pdbx_seq_one_letter_code
_entity_poly.pdbx_strand_id
1 'polypeptide(L)'
;MSGSLSDRAVPLEWRSSNLEVHLIDGTYELFRHYHALPSMRDSNGQEVAAVRGVVTSILGMIEKGATHLGVATDHVIESFRNQLWADYKTGEGIEPDLWAQFPLLEEALTALGVVVWPMVGFEADDALAAAAFAAEQDAAVDRVFIPGQGPLPMRPRNSGGAA
;
A
#
# COMPACT_ATOMS: atom_id res chain seq x y z
N MET A 1 -2.36 23.83 42.80
CA MET A 1 -3.59 23.50 42.07
C MET A 1 -3.19 22.66 40.85
N SER A 2 -3.20 21.35 41.00
CA SER A 2 -2.85 20.40 39.95
C SER A 2 -4.13 19.98 39.26
N GLY A 3 -4.38 20.52 38.08
CA GLY A 3 -5.47 20.11 37.21
C GLY A 3 -5.07 18.84 36.45
N SER A 4 -5.61 17.73 36.88
CA SER A 4 -5.58 16.44 36.19
C SER A 4 -6.16 16.61 34.78
N LEU A 5 -5.36 16.31 33.74
CA LEU A 5 -5.85 16.03 32.40
C LEU A 5 -6.56 14.68 32.45
N SER A 6 -7.77 14.67 32.98
CA SER A 6 -8.61 13.48 33.01
C SER A 6 -9.04 13.12 31.61
N ASP A 7 -8.62 11.97 31.17
CA ASP A 7 -9.36 10.94 30.45
C ASP A 7 -10.60 11.46 29.69
N ARG A 8 -10.38 12.11 28.54
CA ARG A 8 -11.44 12.26 27.55
C ARG A 8 -11.63 10.90 26.91
N ALA A 9 -12.52 10.12 27.52
CA ALA A 9 -13.01 8.90 26.89
C ALA A 9 -13.46 9.24 25.47
N VAL A 10 -12.78 8.67 24.49
CA VAL A 10 -13.16 8.77 23.07
C VAL A 10 -14.60 8.27 22.97
N PRO A 11 -15.54 9.03 22.38
CA PRO A 11 -16.93 8.63 22.27
C PRO A 11 -17.06 7.24 21.67
N LEU A 12 -17.94 6.40 22.23
CA LEU A 12 -18.21 5.02 21.80
C LEU A 12 -18.58 4.93 20.31
N GLU A 13 -19.07 6.00 19.72
CA GLU A 13 -19.41 6.11 18.29
C GLU A 13 -18.21 5.93 17.37
N TRP A 14 -17.00 6.24 17.84
CA TRP A 14 -15.75 6.02 17.09
C TRP A 14 -15.22 4.58 17.18
N ARG A 15 -15.80 3.79 18.08
CA ARG A 15 -15.43 2.37 18.28
C ARG A 15 -16.17 1.39 17.35
N SER A 16 -17.14 1.87 16.59
CA SER A 16 -17.91 1.05 15.63
C SER A 16 -17.60 1.32 14.16
N SER A 17 -16.50 2.00 13.84
CA SER A 17 -16.03 2.06 12.46
C SER A 17 -15.33 0.73 12.16
N ASN A 18 -16.00 -0.12 11.39
CA ASN A 18 -15.38 -1.29 10.77
C ASN A 18 -14.28 -0.77 9.84
N LEU A 19 -13.03 -0.76 10.30
CA LEU A 19 -11.91 -0.28 9.52
C LEU A 19 -11.59 -1.30 8.41
N GLU A 20 -11.55 -0.81 7.20
CA GLU A 20 -11.11 -1.59 6.04
C GLU A 20 -9.72 -1.09 5.63
N VAL A 21 -8.74 -1.98 5.64
CA VAL A 21 -7.37 -1.69 5.26
C VAL A 21 -7.12 -2.22 3.85
N HIS A 22 -6.68 -1.34 2.96
CA HIS A 22 -6.33 -1.68 1.59
C HIS A 22 -4.80 -1.64 1.44
N LEU A 23 -4.20 -2.78 1.10
CA LEU A 23 -2.77 -2.94 0.92
C LEU A 23 -2.49 -3.19 -0.56
N ILE A 24 -1.68 -2.37 -1.18
CA ILE A 24 -1.52 -2.33 -2.63
C ILE A 24 -0.05 -2.53 -3.00
N ASP A 25 0.21 -3.45 -3.91
CA ASP A 25 1.51 -3.58 -4.56
C ASP A 25 1.64 -2.47 -5.63
N GLY A 26 2.38 -1.43 -5.28
CA GLY A 26 2.59 -0.28 -6.16
C GLY A 26 3.46 -0.62 -7.37
N THR A 27 4.41 -1.53 -7.22
CA THR A 27 5.25 -2.01 -8.33
C THR A 27 4.41 -2.75 -9.35
N TYR A 28 3.62 -3.72 -8.91
CA TYR A 28 2.71 -4.46 -9.79
C TYR A 28 1.73 -3.53 -10.50
N GLU A 29 1.10 -2.61 -9.78
CA GLU A 29 0.16 -1.65 -10.36
C GLU A 29 0.85 -0.73 -11.39
N LEU A 30 2.09 -0.29 -11.12
CA LEU A 30 2.85 0.52 -12.06
C LEU A 30 3.11 -0.23 -13.38
N PHE A 31 3.59 -1.48 -13.30
CA PHE A 31 3.79 -2.33 -14.47
C PHE A 31 2.48 -2.56 -15.22
N ARG A 32 1.41 -2.88 -14.52
CA ARG A 32 0.10 -3.14 -15.11
C ARG A 32 -0.41 -1.93 -15.90
N HIS A 33 -0.31 -0.74 -15.34
CA HIS A 33 -0.72 0.49 -15.99
C HIS A 33 0.19 0.88 -17.15
N TYR A 34 1.49 0.66 -17.03
CA TYR A 34 2.46 0.95 -18.09
C TYR A 34 2.14 0.18 -19.38
N HIS A 35 1.82 -1.10 -19.26
CA HIS A 35 1.50 -1.93 -20.42
C HIS A 35 0.05 -1.79 -20.91
N ALA A 36 -0.84 -1.24 -20.10
CA ALA A 36 -2.26 -1.12 -20.45
C ALA A 36 -2.64 0.26 -21.01
N LEU A 37 -1.93 1.31 -20.66
CA LEU A 37 -2.28 2.68 -21.02
C LEU A 37 -1.45 3.19 -22.21
N PRO A 38 -2.02 4.05 -23.05
CA PRO A 38 -1.22 4.76 -24.06
C PRO A 38 -0.23 5.70 -23.38
N SER A 39 0.95 5.86 -24.00
CA SER A 39 2.00 6.77 -23.53
C SER A 39 1.46 8.18 -23.33
N MET A 40 1.86 8.82 -22.23
CA MET A 40 1.57 10.21 -21.93
C MET A 40 2.80 10.85 -21.30
N ARG A 41 3.25 11.96 -21.90
CA ARG A 41 4.40 12.72 -21.41
C ARG A 41 3.96 14.03 -20.77
N ASP A 42 4.68 14.40 -19.71
CA ASP A 42 4.50 15.70 -19.07
C ASP A 42 5.14 16.84 -19.88
N SER A 43 5.11 18.06 -19.34
CA SER A 43 5.73 19.25 -19.97
C SER A 43 7.25 19.15 -20.13
N ASN A 44 7.91 18.27 -19.40
CA ASN A 44 9.35 18.04 -19.44
C ASN A 44 9.71 16.86 -20.38
N GLY A 45 8.71 16.22 -20.99
CA GLY A 45 8.90 15.07 -21.86
C GLY A 45 9.04 13.73 -21.10
N GLN A 46 8.84 13.71 -19.78
CA GLN A 46 8.89 12.49 -18.97
C GLN A 46 7.61 11.66 -19.15
N GLU A 47 7.76 10.35 -19.32
CA GLU A 47 6.63 9.43 -19.38
C GLU A 47 5.96 9.34 -18.01
N VAL A 48 4.63 9.53 -17.94
CA VAL A 48 3.88 9.62 -16.69
C VAL A 48 2.55 8.84 -16.71
N ALA A 49 2.23 8.14 -17.80
CA ALA A 49 0.94 7.50 -17.97
C ALA A 49 0.65 6.47 -16.86
N ALA A 50 1.65 5.65 -16.51
CA ALA A 50 1.49 4.62 -15.50
C ALA A 50 1.27 5.21 -14.11
N VAL A 51 2.06 6.19 -13.70
CA VAL A 51 1.89 6.88 -12.41
C VAL A 51 0.50 7.51 -12.33
N ARG A 52 0.05 8.20 -13.38
CA ARG A 52 -1.29 8.77 -13.42
C ARG A 52 -2.39 7.70 -13.30
N GLY A 53 -2.19 6.55 -13.93
CA GLY A 53 -3.11 5.42 -13.83
C GLY A 53 -3.24 4.92 -12.39
N VAL A 54 -2.11 4.68 -11.72
CA VAL A 54 -2.09 4.24 -10.32
C VAL A 54 -2.73 5.29 -9.41
N VAL A 55 -2.33 6.55 -9.51
CA VAL A 55 -2.88 7.66 -8.71
C VAL A 55 -4.39 7.79 -8.91
N THR A 56 -4.87 7.68 -10.16
CA THR A 56 -6.31 7.71 -10.47
C THR A 56 -7.04 6.53 -9.81
N SER A 57 -6.46 5.34 -9.81
CA SER A 57 -7.04 4.17 -9.15
C SER A 57 -7.14 4.36 -7.63
N ILE A 58 -6.09 4.89 -7.00
CA ILE A 58 -6.05 5.21 -5.57
C ILE A 58 -7.10 6.29 -5.21
N LEU A 59 -7.17 7.37 -5.99
CA LEU A 59 -8.19 8.40 -5.80
C LEU A 59 -9.59 7.81 -5.89
N GLY A 60 -9.86 6.96 -6.86
CA GLY A 60 -11.14 6.28 -6.99
C GLY A 60 -11.48 5.36 -5.80
N MET A 61 -10.48 4.80 -5.11
CA MET A 61 -10.70 4.05 -3.87
C MET A 61 -11.07 5.01 -2.72
N ILE A 62 -10.37 6.14 -2.58
CA ILE A 62 -10.65 7.16 -1.57
C ILE A 62 -12.06 7.74 -1.77
N GLU A 63 -12.45 8.07 -2.99
CA GLU A 63 -13.77 8.58 -3.32
C GLU A 63 -14.89 7.58 -3.00
N LYS A 64 -14.60 6.28 -3.07
CA LYS A 64 -15.51 5.19 -2.67
C LYS A 64 -15.53 4.91 -1.17
N GLY A 65 -14.75 5.68 -0.39
CA GLY A 65 -14.78 5.60 1.06
C GLY A 65 -13.63 4.79 1.69
N ALA A 66 -12.62 4.39 0.93
CA ALA A 66 -11.42 3.77 1.50
C ALA A 66 -10.68 4.78 2.39
N THR A 67 -10.46 4.43 3.65
CA THR A 67 -9.86 5.34 4.65
C THR A 67 -8.45 4.94 5.05
N HIS A 68 -8.10 3.67 4.90
CA HIS A 68 -6.80 3.11 5.28
C HIS A 68 -6.16 2.45 4.06
N LEU A 69 -5.18 3.13 3.50
CA LEU A 69 -4.46 2.73 2.29
C LEU A 69 -2.97 2.67 2.58
N GLY A 70 -2.34 1.56 2.25
CA GLY A 70 -0.89 1.40 2.26
C GLY A 70 -0.41 0.86 0.92
N VAL A 71 0.64 1.45 0.38
CA VAL A 71 1.25 1.05 -0.89
C VAL A 71 2.68 0.66 -0.64
N ALA A 72 3.07 -0.56 -1.02
CA ALA A 72 4.46 -0.98 -1.01
C ALA A 72 5.03 -0.95 -2.44
N THR A 73 6.29 -0.56 -2.56
CA THR A 73 7.01 -0.52 -3.83
C THR A 73 8.36 -1.21 -3.70
N ASP A 74 8.81 -1.90 -4.75
CA ASP A 74 10.20 -2.35 -4.86
C ASP A 74 11.05 -1.14 -5.29
N HIS A 75 11.46 -0.30 -4.33
CA HIS A 75 12.31 0.86 -4.60
C HIS A 75 13.65 0.44 -5.21
N VAL A 76 14.16 -0.71 -4.74
CA VAL A 76 15.26 -1.45 -5.35
C VAL A 76 14.69 -2.79 -5.81
N ILE A 77 14.92 -3.13 -7.08
CA ILE A 77 14.34 -4.36 -7.68
C ILE A 77 14.95 -5.61 -7.08
N GLU A 78 16.26 -5.59 -6.83
CA GLU A 78 16.97 -6.67 -6.17
C GLU A 78 16.62 -6.71 -4.68
N SER A 79 16.38 -7.91 -4.17
CA SER A 79 16.09 -8.13 -2.76
C SER A 79 17.13 -9.02 -2.10
N PHE A 80 17.02 -9.26 -0.79
CA PHE A 80 17.85 -10.23 -0.08
C PHE A 80 17.82 -11.63 -0.71
N ARG A 81 16.75 -11.95 -1.46
CA ARG A 81 16.62 -13.23 -2.17
C ARG A 81 17.66 -13.38 -3.28
N ASN A 82 18.18 -12.29 -3.83
CA ASN A 82 19.29 -12.32 -4.79
C ASN A 82 20.61 -12.76 -4.16
N GLN A 83 20.77 -12.66 -2.84
CA GLN A 83 21.90 -13.24 -2.13
C GLN A 83 21.83 -14.77 -2.04
N LEU A 84 20.62 -15.32 -2.13
CA LEU A 84 20.36 -16.75 -2.10
C LEU A 84 20.36 -17.35 -3.52
N TRP A 85 19.85 -16.59 -4.50
CA TRP A 85 19.76 -16.96 -5.91
C TRP A 85 20.10 -15.73 -6.75
N ALA A 86 21.30 -15.72 -7.35
CA ALA A 86 21.86 -14.54 -8.05
C ALA A 86 20.95 -13.96 -9.15
N ASP A 87 20.21 -14.81 -9.84
CA ASP A 87 19.31 -14.42 -10.94
C ASP A 87 17.82 -14.39 -10.54
N TYR A 88 17.53 -14.26 -9.24
CA TYR A 88 16.16 -14.32 -8.75
C TYR A 88 15.30 -13.21 -9.33
N LYS A 89 15.75 -11.96 -9.22
CA LYS A 89 15.04 -10.77 -9.71
C LYS A 89 16.06 -9.71 -10.03
N THR A 90 16.06 -9.24 -11.26
CA THR A 90 16.98 -8.18 -11.70
C THR A 90 16.19 -7.04 -12.36
N GLY A 91 16.76 -5.84 -12.36
CA GLY A 91 16.21 -4.71 -13.11
C GLY A 91 16.49 -4.81 -14.61
N GLU A 92 17.14 -5.88 -15.06
CA GLU A 92 17.48 -6.07 -16.48
C GLU A 92 16.20 -6.23 -17.33
N GLY A 93 16.14 -5.44 -18.41
CA GLY A 93 14.99 -5.46 -19.32
C GLY A 93 13.84 -4.53 -18.92
N ILE A 94 13.92 -3.83 -17.80
CA ILE A 94 12.94 -2.77 -17.49
C ILE A 94 13.21 -1.57 -18.41
N GLU A 95 12.18 -1.14 -19.12
CA GLU A 95 12.26 0.00 -20.04
C GLU A 95 12.61 1.28 -19.26
N PRO A 96 13.50 2.15 -19.79
CA PRO A 96 13.91 3.37 -19.09
C PRO A 96 12.74 4.29 -18.70
N ASP A 97 11.73 4.40 -19.57
CA ASP A 97 10.52 5.18 -19.30
C ASP A 97 9.66 4.60 -18.16
N LEU A 98 9.68 3.30 -17.97
CA LEU A 98 9.03 2.65 -16.82
C LEU A 98 9.87 2.85 -15.55
N TRP A 99 11.19 2.62 -15.66
CA TRP A 99 12.09 2.78 -14.53
C TRP A 99 12.04 4.19 -13.92
N ALA A 100 11.99 5.21 -14.76
CA ALA A 100 11.89 6.61 -14.30
C ALA A 100 10.60 6.93 -13.55
N GLN A 101 9.56 6.08 -13.66
CA GLN A 101 8.28 6.28 -12.99
C GLN A 101 8.22 5.69 -11.57
N PHE A 102 9.19 4.87 -11.15
CA PHE A 102 9.20 4.31 -9.78
C PHE A 102 9.30 5.41 -8.71
N PRO A 103 10.36 6.25 -8.69
CA PRO A 103 10.45 7.33 -7.71
C PRO A 103 9.30 8.34 -7.84
N LEU A 104 8.85 8.61 -9.06
CA LEU A 104 7.73 9.52 -9.30
C LEU A 104 6.42 8.99 -8.70
N LEU A 105 6.19 7.67 -8.74
CA LEU A 105 5.02 7.05 -8.10
C LEU A 105 5.07 7.25 -6.58
N GLU A 106 6.20 6.98 -5.94
CA GLU A 106 6.39 7.12 -4.50
C GLU A 106 6.16 8.57 -4.05
N GLU A 107 6.72 9.53 -4.79
CA GLU A 107 6.51 10.97 -4.54
C GLU A 107 5.05 11.37 -4.70
N ALA A 108 4.39 10.94 -5.77
CA ALA A 108 3.00 11.27 -6.04
C ALA A 108 2.05 10.71 -4.97
N LEU A 109 2.25 9.46 -4.55
CA LEU A 109 1.45 8.82 -3.49
C LEU A 109 1.70 9.47 -2.13
N THR A 110 2.94 9.81 -1.82
CA THR A 110 3.29 10.53 -0.59
C THR A 110 2.64 11.92 -0.56
N ALA A 111 2.68 12.65 -1.68
CA ALA A 111 2.03 13.95 -1.80
C ALA A 111 0.50 13.86 -1.67
N LEU A 112 -0.10 12.74 -2.07
CA LEU A 112 -1.52 12.44 -1.88
C LEU A 112 -1.89 12.11 -0.42
N GLY A 113 -0.89 11.91 0.45
CA GLY A 113 -1.09 11.54 1.86
C GLY A 113 -1.30 10.04 2.08
N VAL A 114 -1.01 9.20 1.10
CA VAL A 114 -1.05 7.74 1.23
C VAL A 114 0.21 7.26 1.95
N VAL A 115 0.07 6.24 2.79
CA VAL A 115 1.22 5.58 3.40
C VAL A 115 1.98 4.79 2.33
N VAL A 116 3.27 5.08 2.15
CA VAL A 116 4.13 4.43 1.16
C VAL A 116 5.30 3.75 1.86
N TRP A 117 5.58 2.50 1.47
CA TRP A 117 6.74 1.72 1.93
C TRP A 117 7.66 1.42 0.75
N PRO A 118 8.67 2.29 0.48
CA PRO A 118 9.70 2.01 -0.52
C PRO A 118 10.66 0.93 0.01
N MET A 119 10.62 -0.24 -0.57
CA MET A 119 11.41 -1.38 -0.10
C MET A 119 12.80 -1.40 -0.73
N VAL A 120 13.84 -1.55 0.10
CA VAL A 120 15.24 -1.54 -0.35
C VAL A 120 15.89 -2.92 -0.24
N GLY A 121 15.74 -3.62 0.87
CA GLY A 121 16.33 -4.95 1.07
C GLY A 121 15.32 -6.09 1.02
N PHE A 122 14.05 -5.76 1.20
CA PHE A 122 12.91 -6.66 1.11
C PHE A 122 12.07 -6.30 -0.12
N GLU A 123 11.09 -7.11 -0.44
CA GLU A 123 10.17 -6.86 -1.55
C GLU A 123 8.86 -6.22 -1.07
N ALA A 124 8.10 -5.65 -2.00
CA ALA A 124 6.77 -5.11 -1.72
C ALA A 124 5.87 -6.16 -1.04
N ASP A 125 5.92 -7.42 -1.50
CA ASP A 125 5.16 -8.53 -0.91
C ASP A 125 5.49 -8.75 0.58
N ASP A 126 6.75 -8.60 0.99
CA ASP A 126 7.15 -8.75 2.39
C ASP A 126 6.52 -7.64 3.26
N ALA A 127 6.49 -6.41 2.75
CA ALA A 127 5.84 -5.28 3.44
C ALA A 127 4.32 -5.48 3.53
N LEU A 128 3.68 -5.91 2.45
CA LEU A 128 2.24 -6.17 2.43
C LEU A 128 1.86 -7.30 3.39
N ALA A 129 2.64 -8.38 3.42
CA ALA A 129 2.43 -9.49 4.35
C ALA A 129 2.57 -9.04 5.82
N ALA A 130 3.60 -8.24 6.13
CA ALA A 130 3.81 -7.69 7.46
C ALA A 130 2.69 -6.73 7.88
N ALA A 131 2.25 -5.86 6.97
CA ALA A 131 1.15 -4.92 7.20
C ALA A 131 -0.19 -5.65 7.40
N ALA A 132 -0.46 -6.67 6.60
CA ALA A 132 -1.66 -7.51 6.74
C ALA A 132 -1.66 -8.22 8.10
N PHE A 133 -0.54 -8.82 8.48
CA PHE A 133 -0.40 -9.47 9.79
C PHE A 133 -0.63 -8.48 10.95
N ALA A 134 -0.06 -7.27 10.87
CA ALA A 134 -0.27 -6.24 11.88
C ALA A 134 -1.73 -5.79 11.95
N ALA A 135 -2.38 -5.59 10.81
CA ALA A 135 -3.77 -5.19 10.72
C ALA A 135 -4.72 -6.27 11.30
N GLU A 136 -4.43 -7.56 11.10
CA GLU A 136 -5.20 -8.66 11.70
C GLU A 136 -5.16 -8.70 13.24
N GLN A 137 -4.12 -8.12 13.84
CA GLN A 137 -4.00 -8.05 15.31
C GLN A 137 -4.78 -6.86 15.90
N ASP A 138 -5.16 -5.89 15.09
CA ASP A 138 -5.93 -4.73 15.55
C ASP A 138 -7.42 -5.05 15.61
N ALA A 139 -7.99 -4.96 16.79
CA ALA A 139 -9.42 -5.22 17.02
C ALA A 139 -10.35 -4.20 16.32
N ALA A 140 -9.83 -3.05 15.89
CA ALA A 140 -10.58 -2.05 15.14
C ALA A 140 -10.70 -2.40 13.65
N VAL A 141 -9.80 -3.25 13.12
CA VAL A 141 -9.81 -3.66 11.71
C VAL A 141 -10.83 -4.77 11.51
N ASP A 142 -11.75 -4.55 10.59
CA ASP A 142 -12.77 -5.52 10.20
C ASP A 142 -12.32 -6.36 9.01
N ARG A 143 -11.66 -5.73 8.03
CA ARG A 143 -11.21 -6.40 6.80
C ARG A 143 -9.89 -5.86 6.30
N VAL A 144 -9.09 -6.75 5.70
CA VAL A 144 -7.88 -6.39 4.95
C VAL A 144 -8.08 -6.85 3.50
N PHE A 145 -7.87 -5.93 2.57
CA PHE A 145 -7.95 -6.17 1.14
C PHE A 145 -6.56 -6.07 0.51
N ILE A 146 -6.19 -7.09 -0.25
CA ILE A 146 -5.02 -7.06 -1.13
C ILE A 146 -5.55 -7.25 -2.56
N PRO A 147 -5.42 -6.26 -3.46
CA PRO A 147 -5.88 -6.36 -4.84
C PRO A 147 -5.31 -7.61 -5.52
N GLY A 148 -6.18 -8.35 -6.22
CA GLY A 148 -5.82 -9.61 -6.88
C GLY A 148 -5.96 -10.86 -6.00
N GLN A 149 -6.02 -10.74 -4.67
CA GLN A 149 -6.15 -11.89 -3.75
C GLN A 149 -7.53 -11.95 -3.06
N GLY A 150 -8.34 -10.92 -3.22
CA GLY A 150 -9.62 -10.80 -2.50
C GLY A 150 -9.44 -10.43 -1.01
N PRO A 151 -10.53 -10.38 -0.24
CA PRO A 151 -10.44 -10.12 1.19
C PRO A 151 -9.80 -11.31 1.91
N LEU A 152 -8.81 -11.02 2.76
CA LEU A 152 -8.21 -12.05 3.61
C LEU A 152 -9.23 -12.53 4.66
N PRO A 153 -9.30 -13.85 4.94
CA PRO A 153 -10.13 -14.38 5.99
C PRO A 153 -9.58 -13.91 7.35
N MET A 154 -10.30 -13.00 8.01
CA MET A 154 -9.95 -12.57 9.36
C MET A 154 -10.15 -13.73 10.34
N ARG A 155 -9.26 -13.84 11.31
CA ARG A 155 -9.43 -14.80 12.40
C ARG A 155 -10.74 -14.52 13.13
N PRO A 156 -11.55 -15.57 13.46
CA PRO A 156 -12.73 -15.37 14.28
C PRO A 156 -12.32 -14.69 15.58
N ARG A 157 -12.93 -13.54 15.88
CA ARG A 157 -12.74 -12.88 17.17
C ARG A 157 -13.20 -13.87 18.24
N ASN A 158 -12.29 -14.28 19.11
CA ASN A 158 -12.70 -14.98 20.33
C ASN A 158 -13.58 -14.00 21.11
N SER A 159 -14.88 -14.20 21.04
CA SER A 159 -15.81 -13.64 22.00
C SER A 159 -15.43 -14.28 23.34
N GLY A 160 -14.54 -13.59 24.07
CA GLY A 160 -14.17 -14.00 25.41
C GLY A 160 -15.44 -14.15 26.21
N GLY A 161 -15.81 -15.41 26.48
CA GLY A 161 -16.87 -15.71 27.37
C GLY A 161 -16.49 -15.12 28.73
N ALA A 162 -17.25 -14.12 29.16
CA ALA A 162 -17.28 -13.72 30.53
C ALA A 162 -17.83 -14.95 31.31
N ALA A 163 -16.94 -15.54 32.09
CA ALA A 163 -17.31 -16.47 33.15
C ALA A 163 -17.41 -15.68 34.45
#